data_c052f3b20c94d7cc0b1cf0987bd04ba5
#
_entry.id   c052f3b20c94d7cc0b1cf0987bd04ba5
#
_cell.length_a   1.000
_cell.length_b   1.000
_cell.length_c   1.000
_cell.angle_alpha   90.00
_cell.angle_beta   90.00
_cell.angle_gamma   90.00
#
_symmetry.space_group_name_H-M   'P 1'
#
loop_
_entity.id
_entity.type
_entity.pdbx_description
1 polymer ?
#
loop_
_entity_poly.entity_id
_entity_poly.type
_entity_poly.pdbx_seq_one_letter_code
_entity_poly.pdbx_strand_id
1 'polypeptide(L)'
;MKILIVDDHPLFRAGFHAVLEQSDLDAGVLSVSSVPEALQSLQTDGDIGLVLLDIHLKGEDGFNALKVIGERFPTTACIMISGDDQQAVAARAVAAGASGFIPKSFTADEMIASIRKVLAGEVFVPETTNLTAAEQPNGLTLRQLEVISMLGRGFSNKEIARALDVAERTVKAHVSAVFEALNVRNRTQAVLVAQKRGFLPSAPAYANAR
;
A
#
# COMPACT_ATOMS: atom_id res chain seq x y z
N MET A 1 -8.29 14.02 1.18
CA MET A 1 -7.08 13.14 1.11
C MET A 1 -6.04 13.81 0.21
N LYS A 2 -4.75 13.66 0.52
CA LYS A 2 -3.65 14.19 -0.29
C LYS A 2 -2.74 13.07 -0.81
N ILE A 3 -2.12 13.33 -1.97
CA ILE A 3 -1.09 12.48 -2.58
C ILE A 3 0.23 13.23 -2.49
N LEU A 4 1.27 12.58 -1.97
CA LEU A 4 2.61 13.14 -1.86
C LEU A 4 3.52 12.48 -2.91
N ILE A 5 4.10 13.29 -3.81
CA ILE A 5 5.10 12.85 -4.78
C ILE A 5 6.48 13.09 -4.17
N VAL A 6 7.32 12.06 -4.14
CA VAL A 6 8.71 12.11 -3.68
C VAL A 6 9.62 11.68 -4.83
N ASP A 7 10.23 12.63 -5.50
CA ASP A 7 11.07 12.39 -6.68
C ASP A 7 12.10 13.51 -6.82
N ASP A 8 13.35 13.20 -7.05
CA ASP A 8 14.42 14.20 -7.18
C ASP A 8 14.60 14.74 -8.62
N HIS A 9 13.84 14.18 -9.60
CA HIS A 9 13.83 14.64 -10.98
C HIS A 9 12.83 15.77 -11.18
N PRO A 10 13.25 17.06 -11.33
CA PRO A 10 12.32 18.18 -11.29
C PRO A 10 11.27 18.15 -12.40
N LEU A 11 11.65 17.69 -13.61
CA LEU A 11 10.74 17.66 -14.75
C LEU A 11 9.65 16.60 -14.57
N PHE A 12 10.03 15.40 -14.14
CA PHE A 12 9.06 14.34 -13.85
C PHE A 12 8.12 14.75 -12.73
N ARG A 13 8.66 15.26 -11.62
CA ARG A 13 7.89 15.72 -10.47
C ARG A 13 6.88 16.80 -10.84
N ALA A 14 7.29 17.83 -11.58
CA ALA A 14 6.41 18.92 -12.01
C ALA A 14 5.34 18.43 -13.00
N GLY A 15 5.72 17.60 -13.98
CA GLY A 15 4.78 17.02 -14.94
C GLY A 15 3.76 16.13 -14.29
N PHE A 16 4.20 15.24 -13.39
CA PHE A 16 3.30 14.31 -12.72
C PHE A 16 2.38 15.01 -11.70
N HIS A 17 2.89 16.05 -11.03
CA HIS A 17 2.07 16.93 -10.18
C HIS A 17 0.90 17.52 -10.98
N ALA A 18 1.20 18.14 -12.13
CA ALA A 18 0.17 18.73 -13.00
C ALA A 18 -0.83 17.72 -13.54
N VAL A 19 -0.38 16.50 -13.88
CA VAL A 19 -1.25 15.40 -14.31
C VAL A 19 -2.21 15.00 -13.20
N LEU A 20 -1.73 14.86 -11.97
CA LEU A 20 -2.58 14.47 -10.83
C LEU A 20 -3.57 15.57 -10.45
N GLU A 21 -3.18 16.85 -10.49
CA GLU A 21 -4.09 17.97 -10.23
C GLU A 21 -5.22 18.08 -11.26
N GLN A 22 -4.97 17.68 -12.51
CA GLN A 22 -5.98 17.69 -13.58
C GLN A 22 -6.81 16.39 -13.62
N SER A 23 -6.45 15.39 -12.81
CA SER A 23 -7.15 14.11 -12.77
C SER A 23 -8.45 14.19 -11.95
N ASP A 24 -9.30 13.19 -12.12
CA ASP A 24 -10.55 13.01 -11.37
C ASP A 24 -10.37 12.23 -10.04
N LEU A 25 -9.17 12.22 -9.47
CA LEU A 25 -8.88 11.51 -8.22
C LEU A 25 -9.41 12.22 -6.97
N ASP A 26 -9.89 13.46 -7.10
CA ASP A 26 -10.39 14.30 -6.00
C ASP A 26 -9.42 14.31 -4.80
N ALA A 27 -8.15 14.52 -5.08
CA ALA A 27 -7.06 14.51 -4.12
C ALA A 27 -6.18 15.76 -4.29
N GLY A 28 -5.83 16.40 -3.17
CA GLY A 28 -4.79 17.43 -3.20
C GLY A 28 -3.42 16.81 -3.47
N VAL A 29 -2.55 17.53 -4.17
CA VAL A 29 -1.22 17.04 -4.55
C VAL A 29 -0.13 17.85 -3.86
N LEU A 30 0.81 17.17 -3.24
CA LEU A 30 2.04 17.74 -2.69
C LEU A 30 3.23 17.10 -3.41
N SER A 31 4.34 17.82 -3.54
CA SER A 31 5.54 17.27 -4.14
C SER A 31 6.80 17.75 -3.45
N VAL A 32 7.71 16.83 -3.17
CA VAL A 32 8.99 17.08 -2.51
C VAL A 32 10.13 16.38 -3.24
N SER A 33 11.36 16.77 -2.96
CA SER A 33 12.54 16.31 -3.68
C SER A 33 13.39 15.31 -2.90
N SER A 34 13.08 15.06 -1.63
CA SER A 34 13.90 14.24 -0.73
C SER A 34 13.06 13.51 0.31
N VAL A 35 13.63 12.45 0.89
CA VAL A 35 12.99 11.68 1.97
C VAL A 35 12.81 12.51 3.25
N PRO A 36 13.78 13.35 3.70
CA PRO A 36 13.56 14.21 4.86
C PRO A 36 12.36 15.14 4.69
N GLU A 37 12.19 15.78 3.51
CA GLU A 37 11.03 16.61 3.21
C GLU A 37 9.73 15.80 3.22
N ALA A 38 9.76 14.57 2.69
CA ALA A 38 8.61 13.68 2.69
C ALA A 38 8.19 13.31 4.12
N LEU A 39 9.14 12.93 4.97
CA LEU A 39 8.87 12.59 6.37
C LEU A 39 8.35 13.80 7.16
N GLN A 40 8.86 15.00 6.88
CA GLN A 40 8.36 16.23 7.48
C GLN A 40 6.92 16.50 7.04
N SER A 41 6.61 16.37 5.74
CA SER A 41 5.24 16.54 5.22
C SER A 41 4.27 15.54 5.85
N LEU A 42 4.65 14.27 5.95
CA LEU A 42 3.85 13.22 6.59
C LEU A 42 3.61 13.46 8.10
N GLN A 43 4.55 14.12 8.80
CA GLN A 43 4.40 14.47 10.20
C GLN A 43 3.47 15.66 10.43
N THR A 44 3.48 16.62 9.52
CA THR A 44 2.74 17.88 9.67
C THR A 44 1.36 17.85 9.03
N ASP A 45 1.13 16.96 8.09
CA ASP A 45 -0.11 16.85 7.32
C ASP A 45 -0.70 15.43 7.42
N GLY A 46 -1.61 15.26 8.36
CA GLY A 46 -2.28 13.97 8.60
C GLY A 46 -3.26 13.53 7.49
N ASP A 47 -3.49 14.34 6.46
CA ASP A 47 -4.41 14.02 5.35
C ASP A 47 -3.70 13.33 4.16
N ILE A 48 -2.38 13.10 4.24
CA ILE A 48 -1.62 12.37 3.22
C ILE A 48 -1.95 10.87 3.32
N GLY A 49 -2.76 10.39 2.38
CA GLY A 49 -3.18 8.99 2.31
C GLY A 49 -2.36 8.12 1.35
N LEU A 50 -1.60 8.75 0.44
CA LEU A 50 -0.78 8.06 -0.55
C LEU A 50 0.55 8.77 -0.76
N VAL A 51 1.64 8.00 -0.78
CA VAL A 51 2.96 8.44 -1.21
C VAL A 51 3.32 7.76 -2.52
N LEU A 52 3.78 8.55 -3.49
CA LEU A 52 4.37 8.11 -4.75
C LEU A 52 5.88 8.32 -4.63
N LEU A 53 6.65 7.25 -4.43
CA LEU A 53 8.04 7.28 -4.01
C LEU A 53 8.97 6.79 -5.12
N ASP A 54 9.87 7.65 -5.58
CA ASP A 54 10.92 7.21 -6.50
C ASP A 54 11.89 6.23 -5.79
N ILE A 55 12.26 5.19 -6.51
CA ILE A 55 13.26 4.23 -6.02
C ILE A 55 14.66 4.87 -6.00
N HIS A 56 14.97 5.70 -6.99
CA HIS A 56 16.30 6.28 -7.21
C HIS A 56 16.35 7.75 -6.81
N LEU A 57 16.35 8.01 -5.52
CA LEU A 57 16.56 9.35 -4.97
C LEU A 57 18.05 9.64 -4.77
N LYS A 58 18.50 10.86 -5.06
CA LYS A 58 19.90 11.26 -4.87
C LYS A 58 20.34 11.12 -3.42
N GLY A 59 21.32 10.24 -3.19
CA GLY A 59 21.88 10.04 -1.85
C GLY A 59 21.05 9.19 -0.90
N GLU A 60 19.89 8.67 -1.35
CA GLU A 60 18.97 7.89 -0.52
C GLU A 60 18.43 6.68 -1.29
N ASP A 61 18.21 5.58 -0.59
CA ASP A 61 17.57 4.38 -1.14
C ASP A 61 16.06 4.45 -0.90
N GLY A 62 15.28 4.48 -1.97
CA GLY A 62 13.82 4.49 -1.91
C GLY A 62 13.23 3.29 -1.15
N PHE A 63 13.90 2.13 -1.13
CA PHE A 63 13.47 0.99 -0.33
C PHE A 63 13.63 1.23 1.17
N ASN A 64 14.71 1.91 1.59
CA ASN A 64 14.86 2.32 2.99
C ASN A 64 13.79 3.35 3.37
N ALA A 65 13.50 4.30 2.48
CA ALA A 65 12.43 5.27 2.69
C ALA A 65 11.05 4.59 2.82
N LEU A 66 10.74 3.62 1.93
CA LEU A 66 9.53 2.81 2.00
C LEU A 66 9.38 2.15 3.38
N LYS A 67 10.43 1.52 3.87
CA LYS A 67 10.44 0.87 5.19
C LYS A 67 10.15 1.88 6.31
N VAL A 68 10.86 3.02 6.33
CA VAL A 68 10.65 4.07 7.35
C VAL A 68 9.25 4.65 7.30
N ILE A 69 8.70 4.90 6.10
CA ILE A 69 7.33 5.37 5.91
C ILE A 69 6.34 4.33 6.44
N GLY A 70 6.49 3.06 6.07
CA GLY A 70 5.62 1.99 6.53
C GLY A 70 5.61 1.79 8.04
N GLU A 71 6.78 1.93 8.70
CA GLU A 71 6.90 1.81 10.15
C GLU A 71 6.30 3.01 10.90
N ARG A 72 6.49 4.24 10.39
CA ARG A 72 6.08 5.48 11.08
C ARG A 72 4.69 5.96 10.71
N PHE A 73 4.24 5.66 9.48
CA PHE A 73 2.96 6.10 8.92
C PHE A 73 2.19 4.92 8.31
N PRO A 74 1.81 3.92 9.12
CA PRO A 74 1.23 2.66 8.64
C PRO A 74 -0.13 2.83 7.95
N THR A 75 -0.76 4.00 8.10
CA THR A 75 -2.04 4.33 7.43
C THR A 75 -1.87 4.88 6.03
N THR A 76 -0.64 5.26 5.65
CA THR A 76 -0.32 5.85 4.36
C THR A 76 0.08 4.75 3.38
N ALA A 77 -0.65 4.62 2.27
CA ALA A 77 -0.26 3.72 1.19
C ALA A 77 1.00 4.27 0.50
N CYS A 78 1.87 3.36 0.02
CA CYS A 78 3.07 3.77 -0.70
C CYS A 78 3.16 3.01 -2.02
N ILE A 79 3.23 3.75 -3.14
CA ILE A 79 3.53 3.22 -4.47
C ILE A 79 4.97 3.57 -4.79
N MET A 80 5.77 2.56 -5.17
CA MET A 80 7.12 2.79 -5.68
C MET A 80 7.05 3.16 -7.17
N ILE A 81 7.81 4.19 -7.56
CA ILE A 81 7.93 4.62 -8.95
C ILE A 81 9.37 4.40 -9.41
N SER A 82 9.58 3.92 -10.62
CA SER A 82 10.93 3.68 -11.13
C SER A 82 11.04 3.94 -12.64
N GLY A 83 12.19 4.44 -13.06
CA GLY A 83 12.60 4.43 -14.47
C GLY A 83 13.03 3.03 -14.95
N ASP A 84 13.28 2.11 -14.02
CA ASP A 84 13.59 0.71 -14.30
C ASP A 84 12.27 -0.10 -14.18
N ASP A 85 11.82 -0.67 -15.30
CA ASP A 85 10.58 -1.44 -15.41
C ASP A 85 10.81 -2.96 -15.26
N GLN A 86 11.98 -3.37 -14.75
CA GLN A 86 12.27 -4.77 -14.55
C GLN A 86 11.34 -5.42 -13.53
N GLN A 87 10.85 -6.58 -13.89
CA GLN A 87 9.97 -7.41 -13.08
C GLN A 87 10.52 -7.66 -11.66
N ALA A 88 11.83 -7.90 -11.54
CA ALA A 88 12.47 -8.13 -10.26
C ALA A 88 12.38 -6.92 -9.31
N VAL A 89 12.37 -5.69 -9.86
CA VAL A 89 12.23 -4.47 -9.06
C VAL A 89 10.81 -4.32 -8.53
N ALA A 90 9.81 -4.60 -9.35
CA ALA A 90 8.41 -4.57 -8.96
C ALA A 90 8.10 -5.63 -7.87
N ALA A 91 8.58 -6.87 -8.06
CA ALA A 91 8.45 -7.94 -7.07
C ALA A 91 9.10 -7.55 -5.73
N ARG A 92 10.32 -6.99 -5.78
CA ARG A 92 11.02 -6.50 -4.59
C ARG A 92 10.27 -5.38 -3.88
N ALA A 93 9.65 -4.44 -4.63
CA ALA A 93 8.88 -3.35 -4.06
C ALA A 93 7.68 -3.87 -3.25
N VAL A 94 6.90 -4.78 -3.82
CA VAL A 94 5.76 -5.40 -3.13
C VAL A 94 6.23 -6.23 -1.92
N ALA A 95 7.30 -7.01 -2.07
CA ALA A 95 7.91 -7.78 -0.97
C ALA A 95 8.38 -6.88 0.19
N ALA A 96 8.81 -5.65 -0.11
CA ALA A 96 9.21 -4.65 0.87
C ALA A 96 8.01 -3.89 1.50
N GLY A 97 6.78 -4.18 1.08
CA GLY A 97 5.56 -3.60 1.66
C GLY A 97 4.94 -2.45 0.86
N ALA A 98 5.38 -2.21 -0.38
CA ALA A 98 4.71 -1.25 -1.25
C ALA A 98 3.29 -1.71 -1.59
N SER A 99 2.37 -0.77 -1.65
CA SER A 99 0.99 -1.00 -2.12
C SER A 99 0.92 -1.09 -3.65
N GLY A 100 2.01 -0.78 -4.35
CA GLY A 100 2.09 -0.92 -5.79
C GLY A 100 3.44 -0.49 -6.34
N PHE A 101 3.62 -0.78 -7.64
CA PHE A 101 4.78 -0.37 -8.43
C PHE A 101 4.31 0.21 -9.76
N ILE A 102 4.81 1.38 -10.13
CA ILE A 102 4.49 2.06 -11.39
C ILE A 102 5.79 2.43 -12.12
N PRO A 103 5.99 1.94 -13.35
CA PRO A 103 7.09 2.39 -14.19
C PRO A 103 6.91 3.87 -14.60
N LYS A 104 7.99 4.65 -14.62
CA LYS A 104 7.97 6.04 -15.15
C LYS A 104 7.68 6.10 -16.66
N SER A 105 7.79 4.96 -17.36
CA SER A 105 7.45 4.80 -18.77
C SER A 105 5.94 4.75 -19.05
N PHE A 106 5.12 4.57 -18.01
CA PHE A 106 3.66 4.59 -18.16
C PHE A 106 3.16 5.95 -18.64
N THR A 107 2.10 5.91 -19.44
CA THR A 107 1.33 7.10 -19.79
C THR A 107 0.62 7.70 -18.56
N ALA A 108 0.22 8.95 -18.64
CA ALA A 108 -0.54 9.61 -17.58
C ALA A 108 -1.80 8.82 -17.18
N ASP A 109 -2.55 8.32 -18.16
CA ASP A 109 -3.79 7.56 -17.93
C ASP A 109 -3.52 6.22 -17.23
N GLU A 110 -2.44 5.52 -17.60
CA GLU A 110 -2.04 4.27 -16.95
C GLU A 110 -1.60 4.51 -15.51
N MET A 111 -0.87 5.60 -15.24
CA MET A 111 -0.48 5.97 -13.87
C MET A 111 -1.69 6.30 -13.01
N ILE A 112 -2.64 7.11 -13.52
CA ILE A 112 -3.87 7.45 -12.81
C ILE A 112 -4.71 6.20 -12.53
N ALA A 113 -4.86 5.31 -13.52
CA ALA A 113 -5.59 4.05 -13.37
C ALA A 113 -4.95 3.16 -12.30
N SER A 114 -3.62 3.09 -12.25
CA SER A 114 -2.85 2.34 -11.25
C SER A 114 -3.03 2.92 -9.84
N ILE A 115 -2.94 4.24 -9.70
CA ILE A 115 -3.18 4.95 -8.44
C ILE A 115 -4.60 4.68 -7.95
N ARG A 116 -5.60 4.73 -8.84
CA ARG A 116 -7.01 4.47 -8.49
C ARG A 116 -7.20 3.06 -7.92
N LYS A 117 -6.56 2.04 -8.48
CA LYS A 117 -6.56 0.68 -7.95
C LYS A 117 -6.00 0.62 -6.54
N VAL A 118 -4.86 1.26 -6.30
CA VAL A 118 -4.26 1.29 -4.96
C VAL A 118 -5.13 2.05 -3.96
N LEU A 119 -5.75 3.16 -4.36
CA LEU A 119 -6.70 3.89 -3.51
C LEU A 119 -7.98 3.08 -3.22
N ALA A 120 -8.34 2.16 -4.11
CA ALA A 120 -9.40 1.17 -3.87
C ALA A 120 -8.95 0.03 -2.93
N GLY A 121 -7.66 -0.03 -2.55
CA GLY A 121 -7.09 -1.02 -1.64
C GLY A 121 -6.48 -2.24 -2.33
N GLU A 122 -6.35 -2.21 -3.66
CA GLU A 122 -5.68 -3.26 -4.42
C GLU A 122 -4.16 -3.05 -4.37
N VAL A 123 -3.40 -4.13 -4.50
CA VAL A 123 -1.97 -4.05 -4.81
C VAL A 123 -1.80 -3.98 -6.31
N PHE A 124 -1.14 -2.93 -6.81
CA PHE A 124 -0.93 -2.77 -8.24
C PHE A 124 0.51 -3.10 -8.64
N VAL A 125 0.63 -4.01 -9.61
CA VAL A 125 1.86 -4.25 -10.37
C VAL A 125 1.50 -4.39 -11.85
N PRO A 126 2.38 -3.95 -12.79
CA PRO A 126 2.13 -4.11 -14.22
C PRO A 126 1.91 -5.58 -14.60
N GLU A 127 1.02 -5.85 -15.54
CA GLU A 127 0.70 -7.22 -16.01
C GLU A 127 1.91 -7.96 -16.60
N THR A 128 2.90 -7.23 -17.12
CA THR A 128 4.19 -7.79 -17.55
C THR A 128 4.99 -8.38 -16.41
N THR A 129 4.59 -8.06 -15.18
CA THR A 129 5.20 -8.55 -13.95
C THR A 129 4.41 -9.77 -13.49
N ASN A 130 4.74 -10.97 -14.00
CA ASN A 130 4.15 -12.23 -13.52
C ASN A 130 4.58 -12.48 -12.06
N LEU A 131 3.99 -11.73 -11.12
CA LEU A 131 4.10 -12.05 -9.70
C LEU A 131 3.26 -13.31 -9.47
N THR A 132 3.92 -14.45 -9.38
CA THR A 132 3.26 -15.63 -8.83
C THR A 132 2.96 -15.35 -7.36
N ALA A 133 1.83 -15.82 -6.87
CA ALA A 133 1.42 -15.70 -5.46
C ALA A 133 2.51 -16.17 -4.46
N ALA A 134 3.54 -16.87 -4.95
CA ALA A 134 4.69 -17.36 -4.18
C ALA A 134 5.77 -16.29 -3.90
N GLU A 135 5.76 -15.13 -4.62
CA GLU A 135 6.78 -14.08 -4.47
C GLU A 135 6.38 -12.95 -3.50
N GLN A 136 5.13 -12.93 -3.05
CA GLN A 136 4.74 -12.10 -1.92
C GLN A 136 5.16 -12.84 -0.63
N PRO A 137 6.05 -12.31 0.21
CA PRO A 137 6.29 -12.90 1.50
C PRO A 137 4.94 -12.94 2.22
N ASN A 138 4.42 -14.15 2.39
CA ASN A 138 3.12 -14.44 3.02
C ASN A 138 1.84 -14.12 2.22
N GLY A 139 1.89 -13.61 0.99
CA GLY A 139 0.70 -13.35 0.15
C GLY A 139 -0.19 -12.19 0.59
N LEU A 140 0.22 -11.40 1.59
CA LEU A 140 -0.50 -10.23 2.10
C LEU A 140 0.45 -9.05 2.30
N THR A 141 0.01 -7.83 1.98
CA THR A 141 0.75 -6.60 2.31
C THR A 141 0.70 -6.32 3.82
N LEU A 142 1.60 -5.47 4.31
CA LEU A 142 1.60 -5.04 5.73
C LEU A 142 0.22 -4.50 6.13
N ARG A 143 -0.40 -3.69 5.29
CA ARG A 143 -1.74 -3.14 5.54
C ARG A 143 -2.82 -4.21 5.59
N GLN A 144 -2.75 -5.20 4.72
CA GLN A 144 -3.65 -6.35 4.73
C GLN A 144 -3.41 -7.23 5.96
N LEU A 145 -2.16 -7.36 6.44
CA LEU A 145 -1.83 -8.03 7.70
C LEU A 145 -2.42 -7.32 8.91
N GLU A 146 -2.38 -5.99 8.94
CA GLU A 146 -3.05 -5.21 10.00
C GLU A 146 -4.56 -5.42 9.98
N VAL A 147 -5.17 -5.30 8.80
CA VAL A 147 -6.61 -5.52 8.63
C VAL A 147 -7.01 -6.94 9.05
N ILE A 148 -6.29 -7.98 8.61
CA ILE A 148 -6.62 -9.38 8.99
C ILE A 148 -6.40 -9.62 10.50
N SER A 149 -5.41 -8.95 11.11
CA SER A 149 -5.20 -9.00 12.56
C SER A 149 -6.39 -8.43 13.31
N MET A 150 -6.91 -7.27 12.90
CA MET A 150 -8.10 -6.68 13.51
C MET A 150 -9.36 -7.49 13.23
N LEU A 151 -9.49 -8.08 12.03
CA LEU A 151 -10.56 -9.03 11.73
C LEU A 151 -10.51 -10.23 12.68
N GLY A 152 -9.32 -10.79 12.93
CA GLY A 152 -9.12 -11.90 13.86
C GLY A 152 -9.49 -11.55 15.31
N ARG A 153 -9.35 -10.30 15.71
CA ARG A 153 -9.75 -9.75 17.01
C ARG A 153 -11.25 -9.41 17.11
N GLY A 154 -12.02 -9.57 16.03
CA GLY A 154 -13.46 -9.34 16.04
C GLY A 154 -13.91 -7.93 15.64
N PHE A 155 -13.00 -7.02 15.26
CA PHE A 155 -13.35 -5.64 14.88
C PHE A 155 -14.21 -5.59 13.61
N SER A 156 -15.29 -4.82 13.62
CA SER A 156 -16.07 -4.49 12.42
C SER A 156 -15.28 -3.57 11.48
N ASN A 157 -15.66 -3.48 10.20
CA ASN A 157 -15.01 -2.58 9.25
C ASN A 157 -15.02 -1.11 9.72
N LYS A 158 -16.07 -0.68 10.42
CA LYS A 158 -16.19 0.66 10.99
C LYS A 158 -15.20 0.89 12.14
N GLU A 159 -14.97 -0.10 12.98
CA GLU A 159 -13.99 -0.04 14.07
C GLU A 159 -12.56 -0.09 13.52
N ILE A 160 -12.31 -0.92 12.51
CA ILE A 160 -11.03 -0.95 11.79
C ILE A 160 -10.76 0.41 11.15
N ALA A 161 -11.76 0.99 10.47
CA ALA A 161 -11.64 2.31 9.84
C ALA A 161 -11.25 3.40 10.85
N ARG A 162 -11.88 3.40 12.03
CA ARG A 162 -11.52 4.31 13.12
C ARG A 162 -10.12 4.05 13.69
N ALA A 163 -9.78 2.78 13.91
CA ALA A 163 -8.48 2.41 14.48
C ALA A 163 -7.32 2.71 13.54
N LEU A 164 -7.57 2.68 12.24
CA LEU A 164 -6.59 2.91 11.18
C LEU A 164 -6.67 4.31 10.57
N ASP A 165 -7.58 5.14 11.07
CA ASP A 165 -7.85 6.51 10.59
C ASP A 165 -8.06 6.62 9.07
N VAL A 166 -8.90 5.73 8.54
CA VAL A 166 -9.25 5.68 7.11
C VAL A 166 -10.76 5.60 6.91
N ALA A 167 -11.24 5.87 5.70
CA ALA A 167 -12.64 5.68 5.37
C ALA A 167 -13.03 4.18 5.42
N GLU A 168 -14.27 3.87 5.85
CA GLU A 168 -14.78 2.49 5.89
C GLU A 168 -14.73 1.80 4.51
N ARG A 169 -14.91 2.57 3.42
CA ARG A 169 -14.77 2.07 2.04
C ARG A 169 -13.36 1.51 1.77
N THR A 170 -12.32 2.17 2.30
CA THR A 170 -10.94 1.73 2.17
C THR A 170 -10.70 0.41 2.91
N VAL A 171 -11.27 0.27 4.12
CA VAL A 171 -11.22 -1.00 4.85
C VAL A 171 -11.93 -2.11 4.10
N LYS A 172 -13.11 -1.85 3.50
CA LYS A 172 -13.82 -2.83 2.66
C LYS A 172 -12.97 -3.32 1.51
N ALA A 173 -12.24 -2.41 0.84
CA ALA A 173 -11.32 -2.76 -0.25
C ALA A 173 -10.17 -3.66 0.25
N HIS A 174 -9.52 -3.32 1.37
CA HIS A 174 -8.50 -4.16 1.97
C HIS A 174 -9.03 -5.54 2.39
N VAL A 175 -10.23 -5.61 2.96
CA VAL A 175 -10.88 -6.88 3.32
C VAL A 175 -11.14 -7.75 2.08
N SER A 176 -11.62 -7.15 0.98
CA SER A 176 -11.82 -7.86 -0.29
C SER A 176 -10.50 -8.40 -0.83
N ALA A 177 -9.45 -7.57 -0.85
CA ALA A 177 -8.11 -7.98 -1.28
C ALA A 177 -7.52 -9.09 -0.39
N VAL A 178 -7.74 -9.05 0.93
CA VAL A 178 -7.37 -10.15 1.85
C VAL A 178 -8.11 -11.43 1.50
N PHE A 179 -9.41 -11.37 1.21
CA PHE A 179 -10.19 -12.56 0.85
C PHE A 179 -9.69 -13.18 -0.46
N GLU A 180 -9.35 -12.36 -1.43
CA GLU A 180 -8.78 -12.79 -2.70
C GLU A 180 -7.40 -13.43 -2.52
N ALA A 181 -6.47 -12.75 -1.83
CA ALA A 181 -5.12 -13.24 -1.57
C ALA A 181 -5.09 -14.55 -0.77
N LEU A 182 -6.05 -14.75 0.14
CA LEU A 182 -6.19 -15.99 0.91
C LEU A 182 -7.04 -17.05 0.19
N ASN A 183 -7.65 -16.71 -0.96
CA ASN A 183 -8.60 -17.53 -1.70
C ASN A 183 -9.77 -18.01 -0.83
N VAL A 184 -10.44 -17.06 -0.16
CA VAL A 184 -11.57 -17.32 0.75
C VAL A 184 -12.77 -16.44 0.37
N ARG A 185 -13.98 -16.84 0.84
CA ARG A 185 -15.22 -16.15 0.46
C ARG A 185 -15.87 -15.35 1.58
N ASN A 186 -15.37 -15.47 2.81
CA ASN A 186 -15.93 -14.77 3.95
C ASN A 186 -14.90 -14.56 5.07
N ARG A 187 -15.25 -13.67 6.00
CA ARG A 187 -14.43 -13.29 7.15
C ARG A 187 -13.95 -14.47 7.99
N THR A 188 -14.84 -15.39 8.31
CA THR A 188 -14.50 -16.55 9.16
C THR A 188 -13.44 -17.42 8.50
N GLN A 189 -13.59 -17.68 7.21
CA GLN A 189 -12.58 -18.42 6.43
C GLN A 189 -11.26 -17.65 6.37
N ALA A 190 -11.30 -16.34 6.20
CA ALA A 190 -10.09 -15.51 6.17
C ALA A 190 -9.29 -15.61 7.47
N VAL A 191 -9.95 -15.51 8.62
CA VAL A 191 -9.31 -15.65 9.94
C VAL A 191 -8.73 -17.04 10.14
N LEU A 192 -9.48 -18.09 9.79
CA LEU A 192 -9.00 -19.48 9.92
C LEU A 192 -7.79 -19.78 9.04
N VAL A 193 -7.80 -19.30 7.78
CA VAL A 193 -6.68 -19.48 6.87
C VAL A 193 -5.47 -18.66 7.33
N ALA A 194 -5.69 -17.44 7.82
CA ALA A 194 -4.64 -16.59 8.36
C ALA A 194 -3.97 -17.23 9.59
N GLN A 195 -4.73 -17.85 10.47
CA GLN A 195 -4.19 -18.65 11.60
C GLN A 195 -3.37 -19.84 11.12
N LYS A 196 -3.88 -20.61 10.15
CA LYS A 196 -3.17 -21.77 9.59
C LYS A 196 -1.87 -21.38 8.88
N ARG A 197 -1.81 -20.21 8.25
CA ARG A 197 -0.61 -19.69 7.59
C ARG A 197 0.34 -18.94 8.53
N GLY A 198 0.01 -18.83 9.82
CA GLY A 198 0.84 -18.15 10.83
C GLY A 198 0.76 -16.61 10.81
N PHE A 199 -0.20 -16.03 10.11
CA PHE A 199 -0.44 -14.56 10.11
C PHE A 199 -1.12 -14.10 11.40
N LEU A 200 -1.82 -14.99 12.07
CA LEU A 200 -2.49 -14.74 13.33
C LEU A 200 -2.10 -15.82 14.36
N PRO A 201 -2.02 -15.46 15.65
CA PRO A 201 -1.85 -16.46 16.69
C PRO A 201 -3.03 -17.44 16.65
N SER A 202 -2.73 -18.73 16.83
CA SER A 202 -3.77 -19.74 17.01
C SER A 202 -4.62 -19.37 18.22
N ALA A 203 -5.95 -19.45 18.09
CA ALA A 203 -6.82 -19.29 19.25
C ALA A 203 -6.37 -20.29 20.35
N PRO A 204 -6.29 -19.87 21.63
CA PRO A 204 -6.04 -20.82 22.70
C PRO A 204 -7.12 -21.90 22.62
N ALA A 205 -6.70 -23.17 22.58
CA ALA A 205 -7.62 -24.27 22.67
C ALA A 205 -8.39 -24.10 24.00
N TYR A 206 -9.67 -23.75 23.90
CA TYR A 206 -10.53 -23.81 25.07
C TYR A 206 -10.50 -25.26 25.54
N ALA A 207 -9.73 -25.49 26.60
CA ALA A 207 -9.80 -26.74 27.31
C ALA A 207 -11.27 -26.93 27.75
N ASN A 208 -11.89 -28.00 27.24
CA ASN A 208 -13.19 -28.46 27.71
C ASN A 208 -13.12 -28.57 29.23
N ALA A 209 -13.65 -27.60 29.94
CA ALA A 209 -14.00 -27.74 31.32
C ALA A 209 -15.36 -28.48 31.37
N ARG A 210 -15.31 -29.69 31.84
CA ARG A 210 -16.46 -30.51 32.19
C ARG A 210 -17.24 -29.86 33.34
#